data_77edff38e80e3e2d3d7c2c7218f598b4
#
_entry.id   77edff38e80e3e2d3d7c2c7218f598b4
#
_cell.length_a   1.000
_cell.length_b   1.000
_cell.length_c   1.000
_cell.angle_alpha   90.00
_cell.angle_beta   90.00
_cell.angle_gamma   90.00
#
_symmetry.space_group_name_H-M   'P 1'
#
loop_
_entity.id
_entity.type
_entity.pdbx_description
1 polymer ?
#
loop_
_entity_poly.entity_id
_entity_poly.type
_entity_poly.pdbx_seq_one_letter_code
_entity_poly.pdbx_strand_id
1 'polypeptide(L)'
;YFNAGWFFHESPQRFGNRFLAYAKDIRDNPPPELVCQELYPWLDQIALPLVVHSFGGGRPGPALDPLDGSATCHYRMLPLLYARESDRAVEVLETLAADPELRPVLRHWGAFKRMVIQGEGAKARALFDRANLPRREQAIRNTLKREGLWVR
;
A
#
# COMPACT_ATOMS: atom_id res chain seq x y z
N TYR A 1 -5.02 -13.00 -2.31
CA TYR A 1 -4.03 -12.30 -1.46
C TYR A 1 -4.74 -11.19 -0.70
N PHE A 2 -4.46 -11.07 0.60
CA PHE A 2 -4.85 -9.94 1.41
C PHE A 2 -3.68 -8.96 1.46
N ASN A 3 -3.96 -7.68 1.28
CA ASN A 3 -2.98 -6.63 1.54
C ASN A 3 -3.17 -6.17 2.98
N ALA A 4 -2.13 -6.27 3.79
CA ALA A 4 -2.15 -5.83 5.19
C ALA A 4 -2.01 -4.30 5.36
N GLY A 5 -2.26 -3.54 4.30
CA GLY A 5 -2.11 -2.08 4.32
C GLY A 5 -3.07 -1.38 5.26
N TRP A 6 -4.30 -1.88 5.36
CA TRP A 6 -5.30 -1.37 6.29
C TRP A 6 -6.45 -2.38 6.46
N PHE A 7 -7.10 -2.30 7.61
CA PHE A 7 -8.29 -3.08 7.95
C PHE A 7 -9.13 -2.34 9.00
N PHE A 8 -10.39 -2.72 9.13
CA PHE A 8 -11.31 -2.15 10.11
C PHE A 8 -11.79 -3.22 11.09
N HIS A 9 -11.81 -2.89 12.36
CA HIS A 9 -12.35 -3.73 13.41
C HIS A 9 -12.88 -2.88 14.57
N GLU A 10 -14.01 -3.26 15.15
CA GLU A 10 -14.64 -2.53 16.26
C GLU A 10 -13.82 -2.53 17.57
N SER A 11 -12.96 -3.53 17.76
CA SER A 11 -12.09 -3.66 18.93
C SER A 11 -10.65 -3.93 18.51
N PRO A 12 -9.81 -2.90 18.38
CA PRO A 12 -8.40 -3.04 18.01
C PRO A 12 -7.62 -3.96 18.95
N GLN A 13 -7.88 -3.88 20.26
CA GLN A 13 -7.20 -4.71 21.26
C GLN A 13 -7.50 -6.20 21.07
N ARG A 14 -8.78 -6.55 20.89
CA ARG A 14 -9.21 -7.92 20.68
C ARG A 14 -8.68 -8.49 19.36
N PHE A 15 -8.69 -7.67 18.32
CA PHE A 15 -8.13 -8.02 17.03
C PHE A 15 -6.61 -8.23 17.12
N GLY A 16 -5.88 -7.30 17.70
CA GLY A 16 -4.42 -7.36 17.84
C GLY A 16 -3.95 -8.57 18.64
N ASN A 17 -4.64 -8.91 19.74
CA ASN A 17 -4.31 -10.08 20.53
C ASN A 17 -4.48 -11.38 19.72
N ARG A 18 -5.56 -11.51 18.96
CA ARG A 18 -5.79 -12.68 18.10
C ARG A 18 -4.82 -12.74 16.93
N PHE A 19 -4.52 -11.59 16.33
CA PHE A 19 -3.54 -11.48 15.25
C PHE A 19 -2.15 -11.95 15.72
N LEU A 20 -1.71 -11.46 16.88
CA LEU A 20 -0.44 -11.88 17.48
C LEU A 20 -0.41 -13.38 17.79
N ALA A 21 -1.50 -13.92 18.32
CA ALA A 21 -1.60 -15.35 18.62
C ALA A 21 -1.48 -16.21 17.36
N TYR A 22 -2.22 -15.89 16.30
CA TYR A 22 -2.14 -16.60 15.02
C TYR A 22 -0.78 -16.47 14.35
N ALA A 23 -0.19 -15.27 14.36
CA ALA A 23 1.13 -15.05 13.79
C ALA A 23 2.21 -15.88 14.52
N LYS A 24 2.15 -15.95 15.85
CA LYS A 24 3.06 -16.79 16.63
C LYS A 24 2.85 -18.28 16.35
N ASP A 25 1.61 -18.74 16.30
CA ASP A 25 1.30 -20.14 16.03
C ASP A 25 1.78 -20.57 14.63
N ILE A 26 1.52 -19.78 13.60
CA ILE A 26 2.02 -20.04 12.23
C ILE A 26 3.56 -20.06 12.19
N ARG A 27 4.22 -19.16 12.91
CA ARG A 27 5.67 -19.12 12.98
C ARG A 27 6.26 -20.35 13.67
N ASP A 28 5.67 -20.74 14.81
CA ASP A 28 6.23 -21.78 15.69
C ASP A 28 5.79 -23.18 15.26
N ASN A 29 4.60 -23.30 14.64
CA ASN A 29 3.99 -24.54 14.17
C ASN A 29 3.43 -24.37 12.75
N PRO A 30 4.27 -24.11 11.74
CA PRO A 30 3.79 -23.86 10.38
C PRO A 30 3.00 -25.10 9.86
N PRO A 31 1.78 -24.89 9.33
CA PRO A 31 1.04 -25.98 8.72
C PRO A 31 1.80 -26.53 7.49
N PRO A 32 1.60 -27.83 7.17
CA PRO A 32 2.34 -28.47 6.05
C PRO A 32 2.27 -27.72 4.73
N GLU A 33 1.17 -27.04 4.45
CA GLU A 33 0.95 -26.26 3.25
C GLU A 33 1.87 -25.02 3.15
N LEU A 34 2.43 -24.57 4.28
CA LEU A 34 3.32 -23.43 4.35
C LEU A 34 4.80 -23.79 4.46
N VAL A 35 5.15 -25.08 4.54
CA VAL A 35 6.54 -25.54 4.73
C VAL A 35 7.48 -25.03 3.60
N CYS A 36 6.94 -24.88 2.39
CA CYS A 36 7.72 -24.39 1.24
C CYS A 36 7.71 -22.86 1.09
N GLN A 37 7.04 -22.13 1.99
CA GLN A 37 6.90 -20.68 1.91
C GLN A 37 7.76 -19.97 2.94
N GLU A 38 8.57 -19.01 2.49
CA GLU A 38 9.23 -18.10 3.41
C GLU A 38 8.20 -17.25 4.15
N LEU A 39 8.18 -17.36 5.48
CA LEU A 39 7.26 -16.57 6.30
C LEU A 39 7.71 -15.11 6.42
N TYR A 40 9.01 -14.86 6.40
CA TYR A 40 9.53 -13.49 6.43
C TYR A 40 9.70 -12.94 5.00
N PRO A 41 9.24 -11.72 4.70
CA PRO A 41 8.54 -10.76 5.57
C PRO A 41 7.00 -10.85 5.48
N TRP A 42 6.42 -11.97 5.08
CA TRP A 42 5.01 -12.11 4.67
C TRP A 42 4.09 -12.68 5.73
N LEU A 43 4.59 -12.94 6.95
CA LEU A 43 3.82 -13.57 8.01
C LEU A 43 2.54 -12.78 8.37
N ASP A 44 2.61 -11.46 8.36
CA ASP A 44 1.48 -10.57 8.59
C ASP A 44 0.38 -10.76 7.53
N GLN A 45 0.76 -10.91 6.28
CA GLN A 45 -0.18 -11.11 5.17
C GLN A 45 -0.78 -12.53 5.14
N ILE A 46 -0.11 -13.50 5.76
CA ILE A 46 -0.63 -14.86 5.92
C ILE A 46 -1.59 -14.92 7.11
N ALA A 47 -1.22 -14.34 8.23
CA ALA A 47 -2.03 -14.35 9.45
C ALA A 47 -3.29 -13.49 9.35
N LEU A 48 -3.23 -12.33 8.69
CA LEU A 48 -4.33 -11.37 8.63
C LEU A 48 -5.64 -11.97 8.10
N PRO A 49 -5.69 -12.67 6.96
CA PRO A 49 -6.95 -13.24 6.47
C PRO A 49 -7.57 -14.25 7.44
N LEU A 50 -6.74 -15.05 8.12
CA LEU A 50 -7.23 -16.01 9.11
C LEU A 50 -7.88 -15.30 10.30
N VAL A 51 -7.26 -14.21 10.77
CA VAL A 51 -7.82 -13.40 11.85
C VAL A 51 -9.12 -12.72 11.42
N VAL A 52 -9.16 -12.11 10.24
CA VAL A 52 -10.37 -11.48 9.70
C VAL A 52 -11.51 -12.48 9.62
N HIS A 53 -11.27 -13.65 9.04
CA HIS A 53 -12.28 -14.70 8.95
C HIS A 53 -12.70 -15.27 10.33
N SER A 54 -11.79 -15.34 11.30
CA SER A 54 -12.11 -15.81 12.66
C SER A 54 -13.07 -14.87 13.42
N PHE A 55 -13.23 -13.64 12.94
CA PHE A 55 -14.23 -12.69 13.43
C PHE A 55 -15.48 -12.61 12.54
N GLY A 56 -15.63 -13.51 11.57
CA GLY A 56 -16.73 -13.47 10.61
C GLY A 56 -16.58 -12.39 9.52
N GLY A 57 -15.41 -11.75 9.45
CA GLY A 57 -15.11 -10.77 8.44
C GLY A 57 -14.71 -11.38 7.08
N GLY A 58 -14.53 -10.53 6.09
CA GLY A 58 -14.17 -10.92 4.74
C GLY A 58 -13.57 -9.75 3.97
N ARG A 59 -13.59 -9.83 2.65
CA ARG A 59 -13.16 -8.73 1.79
C ARG A 59 -14.13 -7.55 1.90
N PRO A 60 -13.65 -6.32 1.93
CA PRO A 60 -14.50 -5.14 1.84
C PRO A 60 -15.21 -5.11 0.48
N GLY A 61 -16.26 -4.29 0.39
CA GLY A 61 -16.90 -4.00 -0.89
C GLY A 61 -15.97 -3.26 -1.85
N PRO A 62 -16.32 -3.17 -3.15
CA PRO A 62 -15.45 -2.57 -4.18
C PRO A 62 -14.99 -1.15 -3.89
N ALA A 63 -15.81 -0.34 -3.19
CA ALA A 63 -15.45 1.03 -2.83
C ALA A 63 -14.29 1.10 -1.85
N LEU A 64 -14.11 0.08 -1.04
CA LEU A 64 -13.08 -0.02 0.00
C LEU A 64 -11.99 -1.05 -0.37
N ASP A 65 -11.94 -1.47 -1.62
CA ASP A 65 -10.84 -2.34 -2.08
C ASP A 65 -9.50 -1.63 -1.84
N PRO A 66 -8.57 -2.24 -1.10
CA PRO A 66 -7.36 -1.55 -0.66
C PRO A 66 -6.41 -1.14 -1.78
N LEU A 67 -6.52 -1.74 -2.95
CA LEU A 67 -5.64 -1.41 -4.07
C LEU A 67 -6.29 -0.47 -5.07
N ASP A 68 -7.56 -0.72 -5.42
CA ASP A 68 -8.24 -0.03 -6.51
C ASP A 68 -9.69 0.39 -6.15
N GLY A 69 -9.97 0.58 -4.86
CA GLY A 69 -11.27 1.05 -4.40
C GLY A 69 -11.56 2.50 -4.80
N SER A 70 -12.82 2.84 -5.00
CA SER A 70 -13.23 4.22 -5.34
C SER A 70 -13.05 5.21 -4.18
N ALA A 71 -13.05 4.71 -2.94
CA ALA A 71 -12.90 5.52 -1.73
C ALA A 71 -11.53 5.37 -1.07
N THR A 72 -10.72 4.40 -1.49
CA THR A 72 -9.43 4.09 -0.86
C THR A 72 -8.39 3.75 -1.90
N CYS A 73 -7.15 4.15 -1.59
CA CYS A 73 -6.00 3.94 -2.46
C CYS A 73 -4.79 3.62 -1.57
N HIS A 74 -4.19 2.43 -1.76
CA HIS A 74 -3.01 2.02 -1.02
C HIS A 74 -1.79 1.94 -1.93
N TYR A 75 -0.90 2.91 -1.82
CA TYR A 75 0.35 2.92 -2.56
C TYR A 75 1.57 2.89 -1.66
N ARG A 76 2.33 1.80 -1.76
CA ARG A 76 3.66 1.71 -1.13
C ARG A 76 4.72 2.51 -1.89
N MET A 77 4.43 2.87 -3.15
CA MET A 77 5.39 3.50 -4.06
C MET A 77 4.78 4.74 -4.68
N LEU A 78 5.11 5.89 -4.14
CA LEU A 78 4.60 7.18 -4.61
C LEU A 78 4.79 7.44 -6.11
N PRO A 79 5.88 6.99 -6.77
CA PRO A 79 6.00 7.16 -8.22
C PRO A 79 4.85 6.53 -9.01
N LEU A 80 4.33 5.38 -8.57
CA LEU A 80 3.16 4.75 -9.21
C LEU A 80 1.88 5.54 -8.95
N LEU A 81 1.69 6.07 -7.75
CA LEU A 81 0.54 6.92 -7.44
C LEU A 81 0.51 8.10 -8.41
N TYR A 82 1.60 8.84 -8.54
CA TYR A 82 1.67 9.96 -9.47
C TYR A 82 1.42 9.56 -10.92
N ALA A 83 1.98 8.44 -11.36
CA ALA A 83 1.85 7.98 -12.74
C ALA A 83 0.44 7.48 -13.08
N ARG A 84 -0.27 6.86 -12.14
CA ARG A 84 -1.52 6.11 -12.43
C ARG A 84 -2.78 6.78 -11.93
N GLU A 85 -2.73 7.38 -10.75
CA GLU A 85 -3.94 7.80 -10.07
C GLU A 85 -4.56 9.08 -10.64
N SER A 86 -5.82 9.30 -10.32
CA SER A 86 -6.57 10.49 -10.74
C SER A 86 -5.92 11.77 -10.20
N ASP A 87 -6.21 12.90 -10.82
CA ASP A 87 -5.76 14.21 -10.34
C ASP A 87 -6.25 14.46 -8.91
N ARG A 88 -7.47 13.99 -8.61
CA ARG A 88 -8.03 14.09 -7.26
C ARG A 88 -7.22 13.32 -6.23
N ALA A 89 -6.74 12.12 -6.54
CA ALA A 89 -5.91 11.34 -5.60
C ALA A 89 -4.56 12.04 -5.33
N VAL A 90 -3.95 12.61 -6.36
CA VAL A 90 -2.72 13.41 -6.23
C VAL A 90 -2.97 14.68 -5.41
N GLU A 91 -4.05 15.40 -5.69
CA GLU A 91 -4.45 16.60 -4.93
C GLU A 91 -4.64 16.31 -3.44
N VAL A 92 -5.32 15.20 -3.11
CA VAL A 92 -5.49 14.77 -1.71
C VAL A 92 -4.15 14.49 -1.05
N LEU A 93 -3.24 13.76 -1.73
CA LEU A 93 -1.90 13.50 -1.22
C LEU A 93 -1.13 14.80 -0.96
N GLU A 94 -1.14 15.72 -1.92
CA GLU A 94 -0.39 16.97 -1.83
C GLU A 94 -0.98 17.92 -0.77
N THR A 95 -2.31 17.93 -0.61
CA THR A 95 -3.00 18.68 0.45
C THR A 95 -2.60 18.16 1.83
N LEU A 96 -2.65 16.84 2.02
CA LEU A 96 -2.21 16.22 3.29
C LEU A 96 -0.72 16.45 3.55
N ALA A 97 0.08 16.44 2.47
CA ALA A 97 1.52 16.69 2.56
C ALA A 97 1.88 18.14 2.90
N ALA A 98 0.98 19.07 2.67
CA ALA A 98 1.13 20.48 3.05
C ALA A 98 0.82 20.73 4.54
N ASP A 99 0.18 19.77 5.21
CA ASP A 99 -0.16 19.87 6.63
C ASP A 99 1.10 20.10 7.49
N PRO A 100 1.13 21.16 8.32
CA PRO A 100 2.30 21.52 9.11
C PRO A 100 2.69 20.49 10.17
N GLU A 101 1.76 19.65 10.63
CA GLU A 101 2.04 18.58 11.61
C GLU A 101 2.57 17.32 10.93
N LEU A 102 2.06 16.99 9.77
CA LEU A 102 2.45 15.78 9.03
C LEU A 102 3.77 15.94 8.26
N ARG A 103 3.99 17.12 7.67
CA ARG A 103 5.15 17.39 6.83
C ARG A 103 6.51 17.14 7.51
N PRO A 104 6.74 17.53 8.77
CA PRO A 104 8.00 17.24 9.48
C PRO A 104 8.28 15.75 9.63
N VAL A 105 7.24 14.93 9.80
CA VAL A 105 7.36 13.48 9.92
C VAL A 105 7.63 12.86 8.56
N LEU A 106 6.82 13.20 7.57
CA LEU A 106 6.87 12.61 6.23
C LEU A 106 8.15 12.95 5.45
N ARG A 107 8.78 14.11 5.72
CA ARG A 107 10.04 14.52 5.05
C ARG A 107 11.21 13.55 5.27
N HIS A 108 11.16 12.72 6.31
CA HIS A 108 12.17 11.71 6.58
C HIS A 108 12.02 10.48 5.69
N TRP A 109 10.87 10.29 5.06
CA TRP A 109 10.68 9.25 4.06
C TRP A 109 11.22 9.73 2.70
N GLY A 110 12.26 9.06 2.19
CA GLY A 110 12.98 9.47 0.99
C GLY A 110 12.10 9.61 -0.26
N ALA A 111 11.17 8.68 -0.46
CA ALA A 111 10.22 8.74 -1.58
C ALA A 111 9.29 9.97 -1.48
N PHE A 112 8.80 10.27 -0.29
CA PHE A 112 7.96 11.45 -0.06
C PHE A 112 8.73 12.75 -0.30
N LYS A 113 9.96 12.83 0.21
CA LYS A 113 10.83 14.00 0.00
C LYS A 113 11.02 14.28 -1.50
N ARG A 114 11.34 13.26 -2.30
CA ARG A 114 11.57 13.43 -3.74
C ARG A 114 10.28 13.71 -4.50
N MET A 115 9.28 12.86 -4.34
CA MET A 115 8.05 12.93 -5.14
C MET A 115 7.21 14.17 -4.81
N VAL A 116 7.02 14.46 -3.52
CA VAL A 116 6.12 15.53 -3.09
C VAL A 116 6.87 16.83 -2.83
N ILE A 117 7.87 16.83 -1.94
CA ILE A 117 8.53 18.08 -1.51
C ILE A 117 9.38 18.67 -2.63
N GLN A 118 10.14 17.84 -3.38
CA GLN A 118 10.99 18.28 -4.49
C GLN A 118 10.26 18.33 -5.85
N GLY A 119 8.98 17.93 -5.89
CA GLY A 119 8.15 18.05 -7.09
C GLY A 119 8.46 17.02 -8.18
N GLU A 120 9.22 15.95 -7.90
CA GLU A 120 9.49 14.89 -8.90
C GLU A 120 8.22 14.13 -9.27
N GLY A 121 7.19 14.15 -8.43
CA GLY A 121 5.89 13.54 -8.72
C GLY A 121 5.22 14.13 -9.97
N ALA A 122 5.27 15.45 -10.14
CA ALA A 122 4.75 16.10 -11.34
C ALA A 122 5.50 15.66 -12.61
N LYS A 123 6.83 15.47 -12.52
CA LYS A 123 7.65 14.94 -13.62
C LYS A 123 7.26 13.50 -13.93
N ALA A 124 7.10 12.65 -12.90
CA ALA A 124 6.67 11.26 -13.07
C ALA A 124 5.29 11.18 -13.74
N ARG A 125 4.37 12.06 -13.37
CA ARG A 125 3.04 12.14 -13.98
C ARG A 125 3.10 12.56 -15.45
N ALA A 126 3.92 13.52 -15.80
CA ALA A 126 4.07 14.06 -17.16
C ALA A 126 4.67 13.05 -18.16
N LEU A 127 5.28 11.95 -17.70
CA LEU A 127 5.80 10.91 -18.58
C LEU A 127 4.72 10.07 -19.28
N PHE A 128 3.46 10.16 -18.82
CA PHE A 128 2.41 9.27 -19.26
C PHE A 128 1.21 10.05 -19.80
N ASP A 129 0.70 9.59 -20.96
CA ASP A 129 -0.61 9.99 -21.42
C ASP A 129 -1.69 9.35 -20.53
N ARG A 130 -2.44 10.19 -19.84
CA ARG A 130 -3.49 9.79 -18.90
C ARG A 130 -4.63 9.02 -19.57
N ALA A 131 -4.91 9.30 -20.82
CA ALA A 131 -5.95 8.62 -21.58
C ALA A 131 -5.51 7.22 -22.04
N ASN A 132 -4.18 7.00 -22.16
CA ASN A 132 -3.61 5.76 -22.72
C ASN A 132 -2.51 5.19 -21.81
N LEU A 133 -2.79 5.05 -20.53
CA LEU A 133 -1.84 4.44 -19.59
C LEU A 133 -1.50 3.00 -19.98
N PRO A 134 -0.23 2.59 -19.85
CA PRO A 134 0.15 1.19 -20.04
C PRO A 134 -0.67 0.26 -19.14
N ARG A 135 -1.29 -0.76 -19.71
CA ARG A 135 -2.09 -1.74 -18.96
C ARG A 135 -1.28 -2.50 -17.91
N ARG A 136 0.01 -2.76 -18.20
CA ARG A 136 0.90 -3.49 -17.30
C ARG A 136 1.66 -2.50 -16.42
N GLU A 137 1.49 -2.58 -15.12
CA GLU A 137 2.22 -1.77 -14.15
C GLU A 137 3.74 -1.86 -14.35
N GLN A 138 4.25 -3.03 -14.75
CA GLN A 138 5.67 -3.22 -15.01
C GLN A 138 6.21 -2.27 -16.11
N ALA A 139 5.42 -1.93 -17.10
CA ALA A 139 5.82 -0.97 -18.14
C ALA A 139 5.98 0.43 -17.54
N ILE A 140 5.06 0.85 -16.67
CA ILE A 140 5.14 2.13 -15.95
C ILE A 140 6.39 2.14 -15.06
N ARG A 141 6.64 1.08 -14.29
CA ARG A 141 7.83 0.95 -13.44
C ARG A 141 9.13 1.05 -14.24
N ASN A 142 9.21 0.40 -15.38
CA ASN A 142 10.40 0.42 -16.23
C ASN A 142 10.66 1.83 -16.78
N THR A 143 9.63 2.54 -17.20
CA THR A 143 9.75 3.94 -17.63
C THR A 143 10.24 4.82 -16.50
N LEU A 144 9.61 4.76 -15.33
CA LEU A 144 10.03 5.54 -14.15
C LEU A 144 11.48 5.25 -13.73
N LYS A 145 11.91 3.98 -13.82
CA LYS A 145 13.31 3.59 -13.53
C LYS A 145 14.30 4.19 -14.53
N ARG A 146 13.97 4.13 -15.81
CA ARG A 146 14.82 4.68 -16.88
C ARG A 146 15.01 6.19 -16.72
N GLU A 147 13.97 6.90 -16.31
CA GLU A 147 13.99 8.34 -16.06
C GLU A 147 14.52 8.73 -14.66
N GLY A 148 15.02 7.77 -13.88
CA GLY A 148 15.55 8.01 -12.54
C GLY A 148 14.51 8.43 -11.48
N LEU A 149 13.23 8.30 -11.80
CA LEU A 149 12.11 8.71 -10.93
C LEU A 149 11.56 7.58 -10.07
N TRP A 150 12.17 6.40 -10.12
CA TRP A 150 11.79 5.28 -9.28
C TRP A 150 12.45 5.37 -7.91
N VAL A 151 11.66 5.60 -6.87
CA VAL A 151 12.09 5.65 -5.46
C VAL A 151 11.17 4.79 -4.58
N ARG A 152 11.71 4.24 -3.50
CA ARG A 152 10.98 3.45 -2.50
C ARG A 152 10.97 4.15 -1.16
#